data_d9e2b16a3d4365334e580868523f00a1
#
_entry.id   d9e2b16a3d4365334e580868523f00a1
#
_cell.length_a   1.000
_cell.length_b   1.000
_cell.length_c   1.000
_cell.angle_alpha   90.00
_cell.angle_beta   90.00
_cell.angle_gamma   90.00
#
_symmetry.space_group_name_H-M   'P 1'
#
loop_
_entity.id
_entity.type
_entity.pdbx_description
1 polymer ?
#
loop_
_entity_poly.entity_id
_entity_poly.type
_entity_poly.pdbx_seq_one_letter_code
_entity_poly.pdbx_strand_id
1 'polypeptide(L)'
;TAYIEGWGLYAESLGKDLGLYTDPYDYFGRLQGELWRAVRLVVDTGLHSKGWTRQQVLDYMFENSSVSEPDAIAETERYIAWPGQALAYKIGELKIQELRARSEAALGDAFDIRAFHAAVLEDGALPLPLLEAKIDAWIAAERERLDTAATDAATADAAAQG
;
A
#
# COMPACT_ATOMS: atom_id res chain seq x y z
N THR A 1 -6.49 4.38 10.79
CA THR A 1 -5.71 3.12 10.97
C THR A 1 -5.21 2.59 9.61
N ALA A 2 -6.08 2.45 8.58
CA ALA A 2 -5.68 1.87 7.29
C ALA A 2 -4.53 2.61 6.58
N TYR A 3 -4.45 3.92 6.71
CA TYR A 3 -3.30 4.69 6.21
C TYR A 3 -1.98 4.26 6.89
N ILE A 4 -1.96 4.21 8.23
CA ILE A 4 -0.75 3.92 9.00
C ILE A 4 -0.28 2.48 8.77
N GLU A 5 -1.18 1.52 8.93
CA GLU A 5 -0.87 0.10 8.76
C GLU A 5 -0.58 -0.23 7.29
N GLY A 6 -1.31 0.40 6.38
CA GLY A 6 -1.10 0.24 4.94
C GLY A 6 0.26 0.78 4.49
N TRP A 7 0.67 1.95 5.01
CA TRP A 7 2.00 2.48 4.75
C TRP A 7 3.09 1.54 5.26
N GLY A 8 2.95 1.01 6.50
CA GLY A 8 3.89 0.06 7.06
C GLY A 8 4.07 -1.17 6.16
N LEU A 9 2.96 -1.79 5.73
CA LEU A 9 3.01 -2.97 4.87
C LEU A 9 3.54 -2.64 3.45
N TYR A 10 3.16 -1.49 2.89
CA TYR A 10 3.73 -0.99 1.64
C TYR A 10 5.25 -0.78 1.74
N ALA A 11 5.72 -0.19 2.84
CA ALA A 11 7.15 0.08 3.05
C ALA A 11 7.98 -1.21 3.12
N GLU A 12 7.43 -2.31 3.64
CA GLU A 12 8.10 -3.63 3.61
C GLU A 12 8.41 -4.06 2.17
N SER A 13 7.55 -3.71 1.19
CA SER A 13 7.77 -4.05 -0.22
C SER A 13 8.94 -3.29 -0.85
N LEU A 14 9.21 -2.06 -0.39
CA LEU A 14 10.30 -1.24 -0.90
C LEU A 14 11.68 -1.83 -0.59
N GLY A 15 11.80 -2.68 0.44
CA GLY A 15 13.03 -3.38 0.77
C GLY A 15 13.61 -4.19 -0.39
N LYS A 16 12.75 -4.68 -1.30
CA LYS A 16 13.19 -5.36 -2.52
C LYS A 16 13.88 -4.38 -3.49
N ASP A 17 13.24 -3.26 -3.75
CA ASP A 17 13.74 -2.23 -4.66
C ASP A 17 15.04 -1.60 -4.13
N LEU A 18 15.18 -1.54 -2.81
CA LEU A 18 16.38 -1.04 -2.11
C LEU A 18 17.49 -2.10 -1.96
N GLY A 19 17.27 -3.35 -2.42
CA GLY A 19 18.25 -4.43 -2.32
C GLY A 19 18.51 -4.92 -0.89
N LEU A 20 17.57 -4.71 0.04
CA LEU A 20 17.72 -5.11 1.45
C LEU A 20 17.51 -6.61 1.68
N TYR A 21 16.76 -7.27 0.80
CA TYR A 21 16.53 -8.73 0.86
C TYR A 21 17.61 -9.47 0.06
N THR A 22 18.78 -9.61 0.65
CA THR A 22 19.92 -10.30 0.01
C THR A 22 19.83 -11.82 0.15
N ASP A 23 19.17 -12.32 1.20
CA ASP A 23 18.88 -13.72 1.41
C ASP A 23 17.46 -14.03 0.91
N PRO A 24 17.27 -15.08 0.06
CA PRO A 24 15.94 -15.52 -0.35
C PRO A 24 15.00 -15.88 0.81
N TYR A 25 15.52 -16.34 1.93
CA TYR A 25 14.72 -16.65 3.11
C TYR A 25 14.17 -15.38 3.79
N ASP A 26 14.92 -14.28 3.80
CA ASP A 26 14.43 -13.00 4.32
C ASP A 26 13.27 -12.48 3.45
N TYR A 27 13.41 -12.58 2.12
CA TYR A 27 12.33 -12.21 1.21
C TYR A 27 11.12 -13.13 1.32
N PHE A 28 11.34 -14.43 1.52
CA PHE A 28 10.27 -15.38 1.79
C PHE A 28 9.52 -15.02 3.09
N GLY A 29 10.24 -14.67 4.15
CA GLY A 29 9.65 -14.20 5.41
C GLY A 29 8.77 -12.96 5.21
N ARG A 30 9.23 -12.00 4.41
CA ARG A 30 8.43 -10.82 4.02
C ARG A 30 7.14 -11.23 3.30
N LEU A 31 7.21 -12.15 2.33
CA LEU A 31 6.03 -12.65 1.61
C LEU A 31 5.05 -13.39 2.52
N GLN A 32 5.53 -14.15 3.49
CA GLN A 32 4.69 -14.78 4.52
C GLN A 32 3.97 -13.73 5.37
N GLY A 33 4.65 -12.65 5.74
CA GLY A 33 4.06 -11.53 6.43
C GLY A 33 2.96 -10.84 5.61
N GLU A 34 3.15 -10.66 4.32
CA GLU A 34 2.15 -10.09 3.41
C GLU A 34 0.95 -11.03 3.23
N LEU A 35 1.20 -12.33 3.01
CA LEU A 35 0.16 -13.36 2.91
C LEU A 35 -0.71 -13.37 4.17
N TRP A 36 -0.09 -13.29 5.33
CA TRP A 36 -0.81 -13.21 6.61
C TRP A 36 -1.79 -12.03 6.66
N ARG A 37 -1.38 -10.83 6.15
CA ARG A 37 -2.27 -9.67 6.07
C ARG A 37 -3.36 -9.84 5.02
N ALA A 38 -3.11 -10.59 3.96
CA ALA A 38 -4.14 -10.96 2.97
C ALA A 38 -5.17 -11.94 3.55
N VAL A 39 -4.74 -12.96 4.28
CA VAL A 39 -5.61 -13.92 5.00
C VAL A 39 -6.58 -13.19 5.93
N ARG A 40 -6.12 -12.12 6.61
CA ARG A 40 -6.96 -11.31 7.49
C ARG A 40 -8.17 -10.70 6.79
N LEU A 41 -8.06 -10.35 5.50
CA LEU A 41 -9.21 -9.82 4.74
C LEU A 41 -10.35 -10.83 4.66
N VAL A 42 -10.01 -12.11 4.53
CA VAL A 42 -11.01 -13.18 4.42
C VAL A 42 -11.59 -13.52 5.78
N VAL A 43 -10.74 -13.75 6.78
CA VAL A 43 -11.21 -14.25 8.08
C VAL A 43 -11.97 -13.21 8.90
N ASP A 44 -11.57 -11.94 8.86
CA ASP A 44 -12.30 -10.85 9.55
C ASP A 44 -13.68 -10.64 8.92
N THR A 45 -13.76 -10.57 7.59
CA THR A 45 -15.05 -10.47 6.89
C THR A 45 -15.86 -11.74 7.02
N GLY A 46 -15.23 -12.91 7.10
CA GLY A 46 -15.85 -14.20 7.41
C GLY A 46 -16.60 -14.13 8.74
N LEU A 47 -15.89 -13.71 9.80
CA LEU A 47 -16.47 -13.58 11.14
C LEU A 47 -17.63 -12.57 11.17
N HIS A 48 -17.37 -11.33 10.76
CA HIS A 48 -18.26 -10.20 11.05
C HIS A 48 -19.33 -9.93 10.00
N SER A 49 -19.16 -10.47 8.77
CA SER A 49 -20.12 -10.27 7.68
C SER A 49 -20.75 -11.56 7.16
N LYS A 50 -20.08 -12.70 7.29
CA LYS A 50 -20.53 -13.98 6.74
C LYS A 50 -20.97 -14.99 7.80
N GLY A 51 -20.84 -14.64 9.08
CA GLY A 51 -21.25 -15.49 10.20
C GLY A 51 -20.38 -16.74 10.38
N TRP A 52 -19.10 -16.67 10.00
CA TRP A 52 -18.18 -17.76 10.22
C TRP A 52 -18.00 -18.04 11.71
N THR A 53 -17.92 -19.31 12.03
CA THR A 53 -17.52 -19.75 13.35
C THR A 53 -16.02 -19.56 13.58
N ARG A 54 -15.62 -19.52 14.84
CA ARG A 54 -14.20 -19.52 15.24
C ARG A 54 -13.43 -20.66 14.56
N GLN A 55 -14.02 -21.87 14.49
CA GLN A 55 -13.37 -23.02 13.88
C GLN A 55 -13.12 -22.80 12.38
N GLN A 56 -14.10 -22.27 11.65
CA GLN A 56 -13.93 -21.98 10.22
C GLN A 56 -12.82 -20.96 9.96
N VAL A 57 -12.59 -20.01 10.87
CA VAL A 57 -11.46 -19.09 10.79
C VAL A 57 -10.14 -19.82 10.95
N LEU A 58 -10.02 -20.66 11.97
CA LEU A 58 -8.81 -21.46 12.22
C LEU A 58 -8.50 -22.39 11.05
N ASP A 59 -9.51 -23.10 10.54
CA ASP A 59 -9.37 -24.01 9.40
C ASP A 59 -8.85 -23.24 8.17
N TYR A 60 -9.43 -22.09 7.86
CA TYR A 60 -8.97 -21.26 6.75
C TYR A 60 -7.52 -20.76 6.94
N MET A 61 -7.14 -20.35 8.15
CA MET A 61 -5.78 -19.93 8.45
C MET A 61 -4.77 -21.07 8.23
N PHE A 62 -5.07 -22.28 8.70
CA PHE A 62 -4.19 -23.43 8.53
C PHE A 62 -4.08 -23.90 7.09
N GLU A 63 -5.16 -23.80 6.32
CA GLU A 63 -5.17 -24.16 4.90
C GLU A 63 -4.40 -23.17 4.02
N ASN A 64 -4.34 -21.89 4.42
CA ASN A 64 -3.86 -20.80 3.57
C ASN A 64 -2.62 -20.06 4.10
N SER A 65 -2.05 -20.50 5.20
CA SER A 65 -0.82 -19.91 5.76
C SER A 65 -0.01 -20.94 6.56
N SER A 66 1.21 -20.55 6.90
CA SER A 66 2.10 -21.34 7.76
C SER A 66 2.06 -20.91 9.23
N VAL A 67 0.97 -20.26 9.65
CA VAL A 67 0.83 -19.76 11.03
C VAL A 67 0.85 -20.90 12.04
N SER A 68 1.50 -20.67 13.18
CA SER A 68 1.45 -21.61 14.29
C SER A 68 0.07 -21.68 14.93
N GLU A 69 -0.30 -22.83 15.50
CA GLU A 69 -1.61 -22.97 16.16
C GLU A 69 -1.80 -21.95 17.30
N PRO A 70 -0.84 -21.70 18.21
CA PRO A 70 -1.00 -20.68 19.24
C PRO A 70 -1.25 -19.27 18.67
N ASP A 71 -0.55 -18.89 17.59
CA ASP A 71 -0.71 -17.60 16.97
C ASP A 71 -2.07 -17.49 16.25
N ALA A 72 -2.51 -18.54 15.54
CA ALA A 72 -3.82 -18.56 14.90
C ALA A 72 -4.95 -18.41 15.91
N ILE A 73 -4.85 -19.06 17.06
CA ILE A 73 -5.81 -18.96 18.16
C ILE A 73 -5.83 -17.53 18.70
N ALA A 74 -4.68 -16.98 19.10
CA ALA A 74 -4.56 -15.65 19.67
C ALA A 74 -5.09 -14.56 18.70
N GLU A 75 -4.74 -14.67 17.42
CA GLU A 75 -5.21 -13.73 16.39
C GLU A 75 -6.71 -13.87 16.13
N THR A 76 -7.25 -15.07 16.11
CA THR A 76 -8.71 -15.29 15.96
C THR A 76 -9.48 -14.62 17.09
N GLU A 77 -9.05 -14.81 18.34
CA GLU A 77 -9.66 -14.15 19.50
C GLU A 77 -9.57 -12.62 19.42
N ARG A 78 -8.44 -12.10 18.93
CA ARG A 78 -8.26 -10.67 18.69
C ARG A 78 -9.22 -10.14 17.62
N TYR A 79 -9.42 -10.86 16.52
CA TYR A 79 -10.35 -10.45 15.46
C TYR A 79 -11.80 -10.46 15.93
N ILE A 80 -12.19 -11.45 16.73
CA ILE A 80 -13.52 -11.49 17.36
C ILE A 80 -13.75 -10.26 18.22
N ALA A 81 -12.75 -9.87 19.02
CA ALA A 81 -12.85 -8.75 19.95
C ALA A 81 -12.71 -7.37 19.28
N TRP A 82 -12.09 -7.29 18.09
CA TRP A 82 -11.79 -6.02 17.44
C TRP A 82 -12.12 -6.04 15.95
N PRO A 83 -13.43 -5.99 15.58
CA PRO A 83 -13.89 -6.07 14.21
C PRO A 83 -13.26 -5.03 13.28
N GLY A 84 -12.82 -5.47 12.09
CA GLY A 84 -12.35 -4.60 11.02
C GLY A 84 -10.92 -4.06 11.18
N GLN A 85 -10.30 -4.14 12.37
CA GLN A 85 -8.92 -3.67 12.54
C GLN A 85 -7.93 -4.46 11.67
N ALA A 86 -8.12 -5.77 11.58
CA ALA A 86 -7.25 -6.65 10.82
C ALA A 86 -7.25 -6.35 9.30
N LEU A 87 -8.30 -5.72 8.78
CA LEU A 87 -8.42 -5.33 7.37
C LEU A 87 -7.50 -4.16 7.00
N ALA A 88 -7.17 -3.31 7.97
CA ALA A 88 -6.51 -2.02 7.76
C ALA A 88 -5.19 -2.16 6.99
N TYR A 89 -4.40 -3.19 7.27
CA TYR A 89 -3.08 -3.43 6.70
C TYR A 89 -3.15 -3.59 5.17
N LYS A 90 -3.82 -4.63 4.71
CA LYS A 90 -3.84 -4.96 3.27
C LYS A 90 -4.68 -3.98 2.45
N ILE A 91 -5.79 -3.49 2.99
CA ILE A 91 -6.60 -2.45 2.31
C ILE A 91 -5.80 -1.17 2.13
N GLY A 92 -5.08 -0.73 3.15
CA GLY A 92 -4.25 0.47 3.06
C GLY A 92 -3.09 0.30 2.09
N GLU A 93 -2.38 -0.82 2.14
CA GLU A 93 -1.31 -1.15 1.19
C GLU A 93 -1.81 -1.15 -0.27
N LEU A 94 -2.91 -1.85 -0.55
CA LEU A 94 -3.48 -1.93 -1.89
C LEU A 94 -3.85 -0.56 -2.44
N LYS A 95 -4.39 0.33 -1.59
CA LYS A 95 -4.69 1.71 -1.99
C LYS A 95 -3.43 2.50 -2.30
N ILE A 96 -2.38 2.40 -1.49
CA ILE A 96 -1.11 3.11 -1.75
C ILE A 96 -0.44 2.58 -3.02
N GLN A 97 -0.45 1.27 -3.26
CA GLN A 97 0.05 0.66 -4.49
C GLN A 97 -0.74 1.12 -5.72
N GLU A 98 -2.07 1.18 -5.63
CA GLU A 98 -2.94 1.70 -6.69
C GLU A 98 -2.60 3.16 -7.03
N LEU A 99 -2.43 4.01 -6.00
CA LEU A 99 -2.08 5.42 -6.18
C LEU A 99 -0.69 5.58 -6.78
N ARG A 100 0.28 4.76 -6.38
CA ARG A 100 1.61 4.72 -6.98
C ARG A 100 1.53 4.36 -8.46
N ALA A 101 0.87 3.26 -8.80
CA ALA A 101 0.74 2.81 -10.19
C ALA A 101 0.03 3.86 -11.06
N ARG A 102 -0.99 4.54 -10.52
CA ARG A 102 -1.69 5.66 -11.19
C ARG A 102 -0.74 6.84 -11.45
N SER A 103 0.10 7.16 -10.48
CA SER A 103 1.10 8.23 -10.59
C SER A 103 2.17 7.91 -11.63
N GLU A 104 2.70 6.68 -11.60
CA GLU A 104 3.65 6.17 -12.57
C GLU A 104 3.09 6.23 -14.00
N ALA A 105 1.85 5.78 -14.19
CA ALA A 105 1.18 5.82 -15.48
C ALA A 105 0.91 7.25 -16.00
N ALA A 106 0.60 8.18 -15.08
CA ALA A 106 0.27 9.55 -15.45
C ALA A 106 1.49 10.43 -15.75
N LEU A 107 2.62 10.20 -15.08
CA LEU A 107 3.84 11.02 -15.16
C LEU A 107 4.96 10.37 -16.00
N GLY A 108 4.86 9.08 -16.30
CA GLY A 108 5.83 8.37 -17.13
C GLY A 108 7.26 8.52 -16.61
N ASP A 109 8.20 8.87 -17.49
CA ASP A 109 9.63 9.05 -17.15
C ASP A 109 9.90 10.19 -16.15
N ALA A 110 8.93 11.08 -15.94
CA ALA A 110 9.02 12.17 -14.97
C ALA A 110 8.58 11.77 -13.55
N PHE A 111 8.11 10.53 -13.35
CA PHE A 111 7.74 10.06 -12.02
C PHE A 111 8.95 9.97 -11.10
N ASP A 112 8.88 10.66 -9.96
CA ASP A 112 9.85 10.52 -8.85
C ASP A 112 9.18 9.88 -7.65
N ILE A 113 9.60 8.68 -7.30
CA ILE A 113 9.08 7.92 -6.16
C ILE A 113 9.26 8.65 -4.83
N ARG A 114 10.31 9.48 -4.68
CA ARG A 114 10.54 10.25 -3.44
C ARG A 114 9.53 11.38 -3.31
N ALA A 115 9.21 12.05 -4.42
CA ALA A 115 8.17 13.07 -4.46
C ALA A 115 6.79 12.46 -4.17
N PHE A 116 6.49 11.29 -4.74
CA PHE A 116 5.28 10.54 -4.42
C PHE A 116 5.19 10.20 -2.94
N HIS A 117 6.25 9.64 -2.34
CA HIS A 117 6.28 9.33 -0.91
C HIS A 117 6.13 10.58 -0.03
N ALA A 118 6.75 11.70 -0.41
CA ALA A 118 6.56 12.97 0.28
C ALA A 118 5.09 13.42 0.22
N ALA A 119 4.48 13.37 -0.96
CA ALA A 119 3.06 13.71 -1.14
C ALA A 119 2.13 12.79 -0.32
N VAL A 120 2.47 11.51 -0.15
CA VAL A 120 1.70 10.60 0.72
C VAL A 120 1.84 11.02 2.18
N LEU A 121 3.05 11.37 2.67
CA LEU A 121 3.37 11.44 4.10
C LEU A 121 3.24 12.83 4.74
N GLU A 122 3.40 13.92 4.00
CA GLU A 122 3.61 15.28 4.53
C GLU A 122 2.47 15.81 5.41
N ASP A 123 1.22 15.41 5.14
CA ASP A 123 0.06 15.84 5.94
C ASP A 123 -0.30 14.86 7.07
N GLY A 124 0.53 13.84 7.29
CA GLY A 124 0.26 12.79 8.28
C GLY A 124 -0.86 11.85 7.86
N ALA A 125 -1.49 11.20 8.84
CA ALA A 125 -2.47 10.16 8.59
C ALA A 125 -3.82 10.71 8.08
N LEU A 126 -4.19 10.33 6.87
CA LEU A 126 -5.45 10.69 6.23
C LEU A 126 -6.40 9.48 6.08
N PRO A 127 -7.72 9.69 6.05
CA PRO A 127 -8.65 8.70 5.50
C PRO A 127 -8.30 8.40 4.03
N LEU A 128 -8.38 7.12 3.62
CA LEU A 128 -7.97 6.71 2.27
C LEU A 128 -8.63 7.51 1.12
N PRO A 129 -9.93 7.87 1.17
CA PRO A 129 -10.52 8.72 0.13
C PRO A 129 -9.90 10.12 0.05
N LEU A 130 -9.46 10.69 1.18
CA LEU A 130 -8.79 11.98 1.20
C LEU A 130 -7.35 11.87 0.69
N LEU A 131 -6.64 10.78 1.02
CA LEU A 131 -5.35 10.48 0.45
C LEU A 131 -5.44 10.35 -1.08
N GLU A 132 -6.45 9.64 -1.58
CA GLU A 132 -6.70 9.49 -3.02
C GLU A 132 -6.89 10.85 -3.69
N ALA A 133 -7.79 11.68 -3.18
CA ALA A 133 -8.03 13.03 -3.72
C ALA A 133 -6.76 13.91 -3.69
N LYS A 134 -5.96 13.79 -2.64
CA LYS A 134 -4.68 14.51 -2.51
C LYS A 134 -3.68 14.07 -3.60
N ILE A 135 -3.52 12.78 -3.80
CA ILE A 135 -2.58 12.26 -4.81
C ILE A 135 -3.06 12.58 -6.22
N ASP A 136 -4.36 12.54 -6.50
CA ASP A 136 -4.90 12.96 -7.80
C ASP A 136 -4.63 14.46 -8.07
N ALA A 137 -4.77 15.30 -7.06
CA ALA A 137 -4.40 16.72 -7.16
C ALA A 137 -2.88 16.93 -7.35
N TRP A 138 -2.06 16.16 -6.65
CA TRP A 138 -0.60 16.18 -6.82
C TRP A 138 -0.18 15.78 -8.24
N ILE A 139 -0.77 14.69 -8.79
CA ILE A 139 -0.53 14.28 -10.18
C ILE A 139 -0.87 15.41 -11.16
N ALA A 140 -2.02 16.07 -10.97
CA ALA A 140 -2.44 17.17 -11.84
C ALA A 140 -1.45 18.35 -11.78
N ALA A 141 -0.99 18.72 -10.59
CA ALA A 141 -0.01 19.78 -10.41
C ALA A 141 1.36 19.46 -11.03
N GLU A 142 1.83 18.19 -10.87
CA GLU A 142 3.08 17.77 -11.50
C GLU A 142 3.01 17.78 -13.03
N ARG A 143 1.90 17.39 -13.62
CA ARG A 143 1.69 17.48 -15.08
C ARG A 143 1.71 18.92 -15.57
N GLU A 144 1.02 19.82 -14.90
CA GLU A 144 1.02 21.25 -15.24
C GLU A 144 2.43 21.85 -15.16
N ARG A 145 3.20 21.49 -14.13
CA ARG A 145 4.60 21.90 -13.97
C ARG A 145 5.48 21.41 -15.13
N LEU A 146 5.29 20.18 -15.56
CA LEU A 146 6.02 19.58 -16.68
C LEU A 146 5.67 20.25 -18.01
N ASP A 147 4.40 20.50 -18.28
CA ASP A 147 3.93 21.17 -19.48
C ASP A 147 4.46 22.63 -19.58
N THR A 148 4.48 23.32 -18.44
CA THR A 148 5.06 24.68 -18.35
C THR A 148 6.56 24.66 -18.64
N ALA A 149 7.31 23.75 -18.02
CA ALA A 149 8.74 23.62 -18.24
C ALA A 149 9.10 23.27 -19.69
N ALA A 150 8.31 22.43 -20.34
CA ALA A 150 8.48 22.08 -21.75
C ALA A 150 8.23 23.30 -22.66
N THR A 151 7.21 24.11 -22.35
CA THR A 151 6.89 25.33 -23.10
C THR A 151 7.99 26.39 -22.96
N ASP A 152 8.51 26.59 -21.76
CA ASP A 152 9.60 27.53 -21.48
C ASP A 152 10.90 27.12 -22.20
N ALA A 153 11.21 25.83 -22.20
CA ALA A 153 12.39 25.30 -22.91
C ALA A 153 12.28 25.49 -24.43
N ALA A 154 11.11 25.24 -25.02
CA ALA A 154 10.86 25.44 -26.45
C ALA A 154 10.98 26.92 -26.84
N THR A 155 10.50 27.83 -25.98
CA THR A 155 10.57 29.26 -26.20
C THR A 155 12.02 29.77 -26.13
N ALA A 156 12.81 29.27 -25.15
CA ALA A 156 14.23 29.62 -25.01
C ALA A 156 15.06 29.15 -26.22
N ASP A 157 14.81 27.95 -26.74
CA ASP A 157 15.50 27.40 -27.91
C ASP A 157 15.19 28.21 -29.18
N ALA A 158 13.93 28.62 -29.36
CA ALA A 158 13.51 29.47 -30.48
C ALA A 158 14.20 30.85 -30.45
N ALA A 159 14.36 31.44 -29.25
CA ALA A 159 15.04 32.73 -29.06
C ALA A 159 16.56 32.65 -29.30
N ALA A 160 17.18 31.51 -29.09
CA ALA A 160 18.63 31.30 -29.29
C ALA A 160 19.02 31.07 -30.78
N GLN A 161 18.03 30.76 -31.63
CA GLN A 161 18.21 30.47 -33.09
C GLN A 161 17.86 31.65 -33.98
N GLY A 162 17.37 32.79 -33.46
CA GLY A 162 17.03 34.01 -34.18
C GLY A 162 18.00 35.14 -33.91
#